data_d934cfe6c90d49b8eec94b5f159821f4
#
_entry.id   d934cfe6c90d49b8eec94b5f159821f4
#
_cell.length_a   1.000
_cell.length_b   1.000
_cell.length_c   1.000
_cell.angle_alpha   90.00
_cell.angle_beta   90.00
_cell.angle_gamma   90.00
#
_symmetry.space_group_name_H-M   'P 1'
#
loop_
_entity.id
_entity.type
_entity.pdbx_description
1 polymer ?
#
loop_
_entity_poly.entity_id
_entity_poly.type
_entity_poly.pdbx_seq_one_letter_code
_entity_poly.pdbx_strand_id
1 'polypeptide(L)'
;MNPIRSCIGCRKTDSPSSLMRMVLVDGKVIFDQQQIAPGRGAWVHRKCLKLAIDRQAFKWAFKLTLMPDVREITTEMDAKDMKLK
;
A
#
# COMPACT_ATOMS: atom_id res chain seq x y z
N MET A 1 16.79 14.68 6.62
CA MET A 1 15.40 15.14 6.49
C MET A 1 14.53 14.03 5.97
N ASN A 2 13.43 13.77 6.64
CA ASN A 2 12.50 12.73 6.20
C ASN A 2 11.55 13.29 5.16
N PRO A 3 11.52 12.72 3.95
CA PRO A 3 10.58 13.20 2.94
C PRO A 3 9.14 12.91 3.36
N ILE A 4 8.27 13.83 3.01
CA ILE A 4 6.84 13.64 3.22
C ILE A 4 6.28 12.83 2.05
N ARG A 5 5.43 11.85 2.35
CA ARG A 5 4.79 11.03 1.34
C ARG A 5 3.28 11.16 1.42
N SER A 6 2.60 10.87 0.34
CA SER A 6 1.14 10.96 0.28
C SER A 6 0.51 9.60 0.36
N CYS A 7 -0.49 9.46 1.24
CA CYS A 7 -1.29 8.24 1.30
C CYS A 7 -2.21 8.17 0.08
N ILE A 8 -2.15 7.07 -0.65
CA ILE A 8 -2.99 6.93 -1.86
C ILE A 8 -4.46 6.69 -1.52
N GLY A 9 -4.76 6.34 -0.27
CA GLY A 9 -6.15 6.13 0.15
C GLY A 9 -6.83 7.44 0.54
N CYS A 10 -6.31 8.13 1.55
CA CYS A 10 -6.92 9.36 2.05
C CYS A 10 -6.36 10.63 1.41
N ARG A 11 -5.27 10.51 0.66
CA ARG A 11 -4.59 11.59 -0.06
C ARG A 11 -3.97 12.65 0.83
N LYS A 12 -3.82 12.35 2.11
CA LYS A 12 -3.13 13.23 3.03
C LYS A 12 -1.66 12.86 3.08
N THR A 13 -0.82 13.85 3.38
CA THR A 13 0.62 13.61 3.51
C THR A 13 0.96 13.20 4.94
N ASP A 14 2.04 12.42 5.06
CA ASP A 14 2.51 11.97 6.37
C ASP A 14 3.96 11.53 6.22
N SER A 15 4.61 11.26 7.35
CA SER A 15 5.97 10.76 7.34
C SER A 15 6.00 9.30 6.89
N PRO A 16 7.12 8.85 6.28
CA PRO A 16 7.22 7.44 5.86
C PRO A 16 7.05 6.45 7.01
N SER A 17 7.38 6.84 8.24
CA SER A 17 7.24 5.96 9.39
C SER A 17 5.78 5.72 9.75
N SER A 18 4.88 6.62 9.35
CA SER A 18 3.45 6.47 9.60
C SER A 18 2.72 5.79 8.47
N LEU A 19 3.41 5.56 7.36
CA LEU A 19 2.84 4.97 6.16
C LEU A 19 3.46 3.62 5.88
N MET A 20 2.74 2.78 5.14
CA MET A 20 3.28 1.53 4.63
C MET A 20 3.68 1.74 3.17
N ARG A 21 4.85 1.23 2.80
CA ARG A 21 5.30 1.27 1.41
C ARG A 21 4.88 -0.01 0.71
N MET A 22 4.16 0.13 -0.38
CA MET A 22 3.75 -0.98 -1.21
C MET A 22 4.52 -0.94 -2.53
N VAL A 23 4.95 -2.09 -3.00
CA VAL A 23 5.66 -2.19 -4.28
C VAL A 23 4.98 -3.21 -5.16
N LEU A 24 5.21 -3.08 -6.47
CA LEU A 24 4.64 -3.99 -7.46
C LEU A 24 5.71 -4.98 -7.90
N VAL A 25 5.46 -6.27 -7.69
CA VAL A 25 6.36 -7.34 -8.08
C VAL A 25 5.56 -8.38 -8.84
N ASP A 26 5.90 -8.58 -10.13
CA ASP A 26 5.25 -9.57 -11.00
C ASP A 26 3.71 -9.43 -11.01
N GLY A 27 3.25 -8.19 -11.08
CA GLY A 27 1.83 -7.89 -11.14
C GLY A 27 1.11 -7.98 -9.79
N LYS A 28 1.84 -8.20 -8.71
CA LYS A 28 1.27 -8.29 -7.36
C LYS A 28 1.74 -7.13 -6.51
N VAL A 29 0.85 -6.61 -5.70
CA VAL A 29 1.21 -5.59 -4.71
C VAL A 29 1.66 -6.30 -3.45
N ILE A 30 2.85 -5.97 -2.96
CA ILE A 30 3.38 -6.54 -1.74
C ILE A 30 3.83 -5.43 -0.81
N PHE A 31 3.85 -5.72 0.48
CA PHE A 31 4.27 -4.79 1.52
C PHE A 31 5.79 -4.81 1.65
N ASP A 32 6.43 -3.67 1.39
CA ASP A 32 7.88 -3.51 1.55
C ASP A 32 8.16 -2.95 2.94
N GLN A 33 8.21 -3.84 3.91
CA GLN A 33 8.33 -3.47 5.31
C GLN A 33 9.59 -2.66 5.61
N GLN A 34 10.68 -3.00 4.95
CA GLN A 34 11.96 -2.34 5.19
C GLN A 34 12.18 -1.12 4.30
N GLN A 35 11.28 -0.88 3.36
CA GLN A 35 11.33 0.27 2.46
C GLN A 35 12.62 0.32 1.64
N ILE A 36 13.10 -0.85 1.23
CA ILE A 36 14.36 -0.98 0.48
C ILE A 36 14.18 -1.58 -0.91
N ALA A 37 13.00 -2.09 -1.23
CA ALA A 37 12.77 -2.71 -2.52
C ALA A 37 12.94 -1.69 -3.65
N PRO A 38 13.58 -2.05 -4.77
CA PRO A 38 13.74 -1.13 -5.88
C PRO A 38 12.43 -0.90 -6.62
N GLY A 39 12.39 0.17 -7.40
CA GLY A 39 11.24 0.48 -8.22
C GLY A 39 10.29 1.45 -7.59
N ARG A 40 9.14 1.65 -8.26
CA ARG A 40 8.14 2.60 -7.81
C ARG A 40 7.36 2.03 -6.63
N GLY A 41 7.25 2.82 -5.58
CA GLY A 41 6.45 2.46 -4.42
C GLY A 41 5.20 3.30 -4.31
N ALA A 42 4.20 2.78 -3.62
CA ALA A 42 3.01 3.54 -3.24
C ALA A 42 2.93 3.55 -1.72
N TRP A 43 2.50 4.66 -1.16
CA TRP A 43 2.44 4.84 0.28
C TRP A 43 0.99 4.90 0.72
N VAL A 44 0.68 4.25 1.84
CA VAL A 44 -0.69 4.19 2.32
C VAL A 44 -0.69 3.98 3.84
N HIS A 45 -1.58 4.68 4.54
CA HIS A 45 -1.79 4.39 5.95
C HIS A 45 -2.38 3.00 6.10
N ARG A 46 -2.02 2.30 7.18
CA ARG A 46 -2.56 0.98 7.45
C ARG A 46 -4.10 1.00 7.48
N LYS A 47 -4.66 2.00 8.13
CA LYS A 47 -6.12 2.15 8.22
C LYS A 47 -6.77 2.53 6.89
N CYS A 48 -5.99 3.02 5.94
CA CYS A 48 -6.49 3.43 4.63
C CYS A 48 -6.32 2.37 3.56
N LEU A 49 -5.76 1.22 3.91
CA LEU A 49 -5.46 0.18 2.93
C LEU A 49 -6.73 -0.31 2.23
N LYS A 50 -7.77 -0.59 3.00
CA LYS A 50 -9.04 -1.04 2.42
C LYS A 50 -9.63 0.03 1.50
N LEU A 51 -9.56 1.27 1.92
CA LEU A 51 -10.03 2.39 1.10
C LEU A 51 -9.26 2.47 -0.21
N ALA A 52 -7.94 2.30 -0.14
CA ALA A 52 -7.10 2.33 -1.34
C ALA A 52 -7.47 1.20 -2.30
N ILE A 53 -7.75 0.01 -1.77
CA ILE A 53 -8.16 -1.13 -2.58
C ILE A 53 -9.53 -0.85 -3.22
N ASP A 54 -10.50 -0.39 -2.43
CA ASP A 54 -11.86 -0.11 -2.91
C ASP A 54 -11.88 0.95 -4.01
N ARG A 55 -11.00 1.94 -3.91
CA ARG A 55 -10.91 3.02 -4.89
C ARG A 55 -9.98 2.67 -6.05
N GLN A 56 -9.44 1.47 -6.08
CA GLN A 56 -8.48 1.03 -7.10
C GLN A 56 -7.29 1.98 -7.18
N ALA A 57 -6.87 2.51 -6.04
CA ALA A 57 -5.78 3.49 -5.98
C ALA A 57 -4.45 2.91 -6.47
N PHE A 58 -4.22 1.61 -6.27
CA PHE A 58 -3.00 0.97 -6.73
C PHE A 58 -2.89 0.96 -8.26
N LYS A 59 -4.02 0.93 -8.94
CA LYS A 59 -4.04 0.92 -10.40
C LYS A 59 -3.40 2.21 -10.94
N TRP A 60 -3.85 3.35 -10.47
CA TRP A 60 -3.30 4.60 -10.97
C TRP A 60 -1.98 4.96 -10.27
N ALA A 61 -1.76 4.52 -9.04
CA ALA A 61 -0.49 4.77 -8.37
C ALA A 61 0.68 4.11 -9.11
N PHE A 62 0.46 2.91 -9.66
CA PHE A 62 1.48 2.20 -10.43
C PHE A 62 1.29 2.38 -11.94
N LYS A 63 0.36 3.25 -12.37
CA LYS A 63 0.11 3.56 -13.78
C LYS A 63 -0.23 2.31 -14.59
N LEU A 64 -1.14 1.51 -14.06
CA LEU A 64 -1.56 0.27 -14.69
C LEU A 64 -2.91 0.46 -15.38
N THR A 65 -3.17 -0.37 -16.41
CA THR A 65 -4.48 -0.37 -17.07
C THR A 65 -5.48 -1.23 -16.34
N LEU A 66 -5.00 -2.23 -15.60
CA LEU A 66 -5.83 -3.13 -14.82
C LEU A 66 -5.39 -3.11 -13.36
N MET A 67 -6.31 -3.41 -12.47
CA MET A 67 -6.00 -3.50 -11.05
C MET A 67 -5.01 -4.63 -10.81
N PRO A 68 -3.91 -4.38 -10.07
CA PRO A 68 -2.95 -5.44 -9.75
C PRO A 68 -3.51 -6.39 -8.70
N ASP A 69 -2.84 -7.52 -8.55
CA ASP A 69 -3.21 -8.50 -7.55
C ASP A 69 -2.87 -7.96 -6.16
N VAL A 70 -3.88 -7.85 -5.30
CA VAL A 70 -3.70 -7.34 -3.93
C VAL A 70 -3.98 -8.41 -2.88
N ARG A 71 -4.05 -9.68 -3.29
CA ARG A 71 -4.43 -10.76 -2.37
C ARG A 71 -3.45 -10.92 -1.22
N GLU A 72 -2.16 -10.72 -1.48
CA GLU A 72 -1.16 -10.88 -0.43
C GLU A 72 -1.33 -9.88 0.70
N ILE A 73 -1.55 -8.62 0.36
CA ILE A 73 -1.73 -7.60 1.39
C ILE A 73 -3.09 -7.72 2.06
N THR A 74 -4.10 -8.17 1.34
CA THR A 74 -5.43 -8.38 1.90
C THR A 74 -5.42 -9.53 2.89
N THR A 75 -4.72 -10.61 2.56
CA THR A 75 -4.60 -11.78 3.44
C THR A 75 -3.92 -11.41 4.74
N GLU A 76 -2.84 -10.63 4.68
CA GLU A 76 -2.14 -10.19 5.88
C GLU A 76 -3.05 -9.35 6.78
N MET A 77 -3.83 -8.46 6.17
CA MET A 77 -4.74 -7.59 6.91
C MET A 77 -5.82 -8.42 7.59
N ASP A 78 -6.40 -9.37 6.87
CA ASP A 78 -7.43 -10.25 7.42
C ASP A 78 -6.90 -11.10 8.55
N ALA A 79 -5.69 -11.62 8.40
CA ALA A 79 -5.07 -12.43 9.45
C ALA A 79 -4.90 -11.63 10.74
N LYS A 80 -4.51 -10.36 10.62
CA LYS A 80 -4.35 -9.50 11.79
C LYS A 80 -5.69 -9.20 12.45
N ASP A 81 -6.71 -8.99 11.65
CA ASP A 81 -8.05 -8.75 12.17
C ASP A 81 -8.56 -9.97 12.94
N MET A 82 -8.26 -11.16 12.44
CA MET A 82 -8.65 -12.37 13.12
C MET A 82 -7.97 -12.55 14.47
N LYS A 83 -6.74 -12.06 14.59
CA LYS A 83 -6.01 -12.14 15.85
C LYS A 83 -6.58 -11.24 16.93
N LEU A 84 -7.26 -10.19 16.53
CA LEU A 84 -7.83 -9.23 17.47
C LEU A 84 -9.12 -9.74 18.12
N LYS A 85 -9.63 -10.83 17.65
CA LYS A 85 -10.80 -11.47 18.26
C LYS A 85 -10.37 -12.47 19.33
#